data_e68f8053c628ef1a3e5348c916ecb910
#
_entry.id   e68f8053c628ef1a3e5348c916ecb910
#
_cell.length_a   1.000
_cell.length_b   1.000
_cell.length_c   1.000
_cell.angle_alpha   90.00
_cell.angle_beta   90.00
_cell.angle_gamma   90.00
#
_symmetry.space_group_name_H-M   'P 1'
#
loop_
_entity.id
_entity.type
_entity.pdbx_description
1 polymer ?
#
loop_
_entity_poly.entity_id
_entity_poly.type
_entity_poly.pdbx_seq_one_letter_code
_entity_poly.pdbx_strand_id
1 'polypeptide(L)'
;MARLFEYQSKKLLKEGGILVPEGEAASTPEEARRIAEKIGRPVVLKIQVWVTGRAALGGIKFVATPAEAEEAARSLLGMKVRNFIVDKVLVEEKLDIRSEFFVGLVIDDARKAPLLVFSPVGGSGVEEIAAEHPEKVVRLAIDVGAGLSEPQAREAVLKSGVAPEQADALAAFLANFYAVARAKEARSAEINPLVVTADNRLVAADCHLVIDDYAVFRHPELGIEIAREFDRPPTELEIIAYKVEEKDYRGTFYFLQMAESFSAGENLIGFHGAGGGGSMMSMDAVLARGFKLANYCDTSGNPPASKVYRAAKVILSQPGLQGYFASGSGVASQEQYHSARGLVKAFLEEKLDIPAVIRLGGNYEEKACQILHTYLRDRGFKVEGYGRDDSPEKCAARLEELMTEAGGAAHAVRPLEEAAPPEGAYAFDTMTGRLAIDHSKCGACRTKGCVEACAPCILKLEGERPVLAISAVEAKKGKCTECLACEIFCKFHEQDAIFILLPIPGLREYRNKVIAGQAGPKG
;
A
#
# COMPACT_ATOMS: atom_id res chain seq x y z
N MET A 1 2.21 5.55 6.14
CA MET A 1 2.50 5.00 7.48
C MET A 1 1.28 4.24 7.99
N ALA A 2 1.49 3.04 8.49
CA ALA A 2 0.42 2.15 8.94
C ALA A 2 -0.21 2.66 10.25
N ARG A 3 -1.34 3.35 10.14
CA ARG A 3 -2.10 3.85 11.29
C ARG A 3 -2.96 2.76 11.89
N LEU A 4 -2.92 2.63 13.21
CA LEU A 4 -3.86 1.79 13.94
C LEU A 4 -5.11 2.61 14.33
N PHE A 5 -6.25 1.92 14.39
CA PHE A 5 -7.42 2.48 15.05
C PHE A 5 -7.19 2.58 16.57
N GLU A 6 -7.94 3.45 17.25
CA GLU A 6 -7.81 3.63 18.69
C GLU A 6 -7.97 2.31 19.46
N TYR A 7 -8.96 1.48 19.11
CA TYR A 7 -9.17 0.20 19.79
C TYR A 7 -7.98 -0.77 19.60
N GLN A 8 -7.30 -0.75 18.44
CA GLN A 8 -6.11 -1.54 18.19
C GLN A 8 -4.92 -1.02 18.99
N SER A 9 -4.73 0.31 19.01
CA SER A 9 -3.69 0.96 19.80
C SER A 9 -3.84 0.66 21.28
N LYS A 10 -5.06 0.78 21.82
CA LYS A 10 -5.36 0.45 23.23
C LYS A 10 -5.12 -1.02 23.57
N LYS A 11 -5.41 -1.94 22.63
CA LYS A 11 -5.10 -3.35 22.82
C LYS A 11 -3.59 -3.56 23.04
N LEU A 12 -2.74 -2.91 22.24
CA LEU A 12 -1.29 -3.00 22.37
C LEU A 12 -0.80 -2.40 23.69
N LEU A 13 -1.36 -1.26 24.11
CA LEU A 13 -1.05 -0.66 25.41
C LEU A 13 -1.40 -1.60 26.57
N LYS A 14 -2.58 -2.22 26.52
CA LYS A 14 -3.04 -3.18 27.52
C LYS A 14 -2.14 -4.42 27.59
N GLU A 15 -1.76 -4.98 26.45
CA GLU A 15 -0.80 -6.09 26.35
C GLU A 15 0.56 -5.72 26.94
N GLY A 16 0.97 -4.45 26.83
CA GLY A 16 2.16 -3.88 27.46
C GLY A 16 2.00 -3.48 28.92
N GLY A 17 0.87 -3.78 29.55
CA GLY A 17 0.63 -3.49 30.97
C GLY A 17 0.20 -2.04 31.28
N ILE A 18 -0.15 -1.25 30.26
CA ILE A 18 -0.70 0.10 30.43
C ILE A 18 -2.21 0.02 30.59
N LEU A 19 -2.74 0.70 31.60
CA LEU A 19 -4.18 0.75 31.82
C LEU A 19 -4.87 1.57 30.73
N VAL A 20 -5.93 0.98 30.19
CA VAL A 20 -6.86 1.62 29.23
C VAL A 20 -8.29 1.45 29.75
N PRO A 21 -9.26 2.26 29.31
CA PRO A 21 -10.66 2.07 29.67
C PRO A 21 -11.13 0.66 29.27
N GLU A 22 -11.99 0.07 30.11
CA GLU A 22 -12.67 -1.18 29.75
C GLU A 22 -13.59 -0.94 28.56
N GLY A 23 -13.41 -1.71 27.48
CA GLY A 23 -14.22 -1.52 26.28
C GLY A 23 -13.84 -2.43 25.12
N GLU A 24 -14.69 -2.44 24.10
CA GLU A 24 -14.52 -3.24 22.88
C GLU A 24 -15.07 -2.47 21.67
N ALA A 25 -14.60 -2.84 20.46
CA ALA A 25 -15.14 -2.29 19.22
C ALA A 25 -16.45 -3.03 18.83
N ALA A 26 -17.42 -2.29 18.33
CA ALA A 26 -18.69 -2.79 17.82
C ALA A 26 -18.87 -2.39 16.36
N SER A 27 -19.38 -3.30 15.52
CA SER A 27 -19.74 -3.08 14.12
C SER A 27 -21.26 -3.00 13.91
N THR A 28 -22.05 -3.35 14.92
CA THR A 28 -23.50 -3.24 14.89
C THR A 28 -24.04 -2.55 16.16
N PRO A 29 -25.25 -1.95 16.11
CA PRO A 29 -25.88 -1.37 17.29
C PRO A 29 -26.10 -2.38 18.43
N GLU A 30 -26.45 -3.62 18.09
CA GLU A 30 -26.70 -4.70 19.04
C GLU A 30 -25.41 -5.12 19.78
N GLU A 31 -24.27 -5.10 19.08
CA GLU A 31 -22.95 -5.31 19.69
C GLU A 31 -22.63 -4.20 20.68
N ALA A 32 -22.87 -2.94 20.31
CA ALA A 32 -22.63 -1.80 21.20
C ALA A 32 -23.45 -1.91 22.50
N ARG A 33 -24.72 -2.31 22.39
CA ARG A 33 -25.58 -2.57 23.56
C ARG A 33 -25.00 -3.66 24.46
N ARG A 34 -24.62 -4.81 23.89
CA ARG A 34 -24.04 -5.93 24.67
C ARG A 34 -22.76 -5.54 25.41
N ILE A 35 -21.90 -4.73 24.78
CA ILE A 35 -20.69 -4.23 25.39
C ILE A 35 -21.04 -3.29 26.56
N ALA A 36 -21.99 -2.38 26.39
CA ALA A 36 -22.44 -1.49 27.45
C ALA A 36 -23.09 -2.25 28.61
N GLU A 37 -23.86 -3.32 28.35
CA GLU A 37 -24.42 -4.23 29.38
C GLU A 37 -23.31 -4.92 30.18
N LYS A 38 -22.24 -5.39 29.49
CA LYS A 38 -21.09 -6.03 30.12
C LYS A 38 -20.31 -5.07 31.02
N ILE A 39 -20.13 -3.82 30.57
CA ILE A 39 -19.45 -2.76 31.34
C ILE A 39 -20.27 -2.38 32.61
N GLY A 40 -21.60 -2.35 32.52
CA GLY A 40 -22.50 -2.14 33.64
C GLY A 40 -22.48 -0.73 34.27
N ARG A 41 -21.93 0.25 33.56
CA ARG A 41 -21.82 1.67 33.97
C ARG A 41 -21.90 2.58 32.75
N PRO A 42 -22.04 3.92 32.88
CA PRO A 42 -22.05 4.83 31.76
C PRO A 42 -20.87 4.61 30.81
N VAL A 43 -21.13 4.70 29.51
CA VAL A 43 -20.12 4.46 28.47
C VAL A 43 -19.96 5.66 27.53
N VAL A 44 -18.85 5.69 26.82
CA VAL A 44 -18.60 6.58 25.70
C VAL A 44 -18.45 5.76 24.42
N LEU A 45 -19.10 6.21 23.34
CA LEU A 45 -18.94 5.65 22.01
C LEU A 45 -18.08 6.59 21.17
N LYS A 46 -17.06 6.05 20.50
CA LYS A 46 -16.11 6.81 19.68
C LYS A 46 -16.03 6.18 18.28
N ILE A 47 -16.23 6.95 17.22
CA ILE A 47 -16.05 6.46 15.86
C ILE A 47 -14.60 6.03 15.61
N GLN A 48 -14.42 4.96 14.87
CA GLN A 48 -13.11 4.43 14.52
C GLN A 48 -12.77 4.81 13.06
N VAL A 49 -12.17 5.97 12.90
CA VAL A 49 -11.71 6.52 11.61
C VAL A 49 -10.37 7.25 11.79
N TRP A 50 -9.56 7.31 10.74
CA TRP A 50 -8.23 7.95 10.78
C TRP A 50 -8.31 9.47 10.61
N VAL A 51 -9.08 10.12 11.47
CA VAL A 51 -9.21 11.59 11.50
C VAL A 51 -8.98 12.11 12.92
N THR A 52 -8.44 13.32 12.99
CA THR A 52 -8.30 14.08 14.26
C THR A 52 -9.56 14.92 14.52
N GLY A 53 -9.79 15.32 15.78
CA GLY A 53 -10.91 16.17 16.15
C GLY A 53 -12.29 15.47 16.09
N ARG A 54 -12.36 14.18 16.33
CA ARG A 54 -13.59 13.36 16.26
C ARG A 54 -14.74 13.92 17.11
N ALA A 55 -14.43 14.55 18.25
CA ALA A 55 -15.43 15.19 19.10
C ALA A 55 -16.16 16.36 18.39
N ALA A 56 -15.39 17.25 17.74
CA ALA A 56 -15.94 18.37 16.98
C ALA A 56 -16.79 17.93 15.78
N LEU A 57 -16.50 16.74 15.24
CA LEU A 57 -17.26 16.12 14.14
C LEU A 57 -18.50 15.35 14.62
N GLY A 58 -18.82 15.39 15.91
CA GLY A 58 -19.95 14.65 16.48
C GLY A 58 -19.73 13.12 16.60
N GLY A 59 -18.48 12.69 16.44
CA GLY A 59 -18.08 11.28 16.46
C GLY A 59 -17.89 10.68 17.86
N ILE A 60 -18.19 11.43 18.92
CA ILE A 60 -18.12 10.96 20.32
C ILE A 60 -19.48 11.17 20.99
N LYS A 61 -20.03 10.11 21.61
CA LYS A 61 -21.31 10.12 22.32
C LYS A 61 -21.14 9.56 23.72
N PHE A 62 -21.60 10.29 24.73
CA PHE A 62 -21.69 9.82 26.12
C PHE A 62 -23.10 9.36 26.42
N VAL A 63 -23.25 8.17 26.98
CA VAL A 63 -24.55 7.57 27.26
C VAL A 63 -24.57 6.86 28.63
N ALA A 64 -25.73 6.81 29.25
CA ALA A 64 -25.89 6.27 30.60
C ALA A 64 -26.38 4.81 30.60
N THR A 65 -27.07 4.38 29.56
CA THR A 65 -27.75 3.07 29.50
C THR A 65 -27.36 2.28 28.26
N PRO A 66 -27.48 0.93 28.31
CA PRO A 66 -27.24 0.09 27.13
C PRO A 66 -28.18 0.38 25.95
N ALA A 67 -29.41 0.78 26.21
CA ALA A 67 -30.36 1.16 25.17
C ALA A 67 -29.92 2.45 24.44
N GLU A 68 -29.44 3.43 25.20
CA GLU A 68 -28.85 4.64 24.62
C GLU A 68 -27.57 4.34 23.82
N ALA A 69 -26.77 3.35 24.26
CA ALA A 69 -25.58 2.93 23.53
C ALA A 69 -25.92 2.31 22.17
N GLU A 70 -26.99 1.51 22.08
CA GLU A 70 -27.51 0.97 20.83
C GLU A 70 -27.95 2.09 19.88
N GLU A 71 -28.73 3.07 20.38
CA GLU A 71 -29.20 4.19 19.56
C GLU A 71 -28.06 5.11 19.12
N ALA A 72 -27.10 5.38 20.00
CA ALA A 72 -25.89 6.14 19.66
C ALA A 72 -25.08 5.42 18.58
N ALA A 73 -24.86 4.11 18.69
CA ALA A 73 -24.18 3.31 17.67
C ALA A 73 -24.92 3.35 16.34
N ARG A 74 -26.26 3.25 16.33
CA ARG A 74 -27.10 3.35 15.12
C ARG A 74 -26.93 4.70 14.42
N SER A 75 -26.74 5.77 15.17
CA SER A 75 -26.51 7.11 14.61
C SER A 75 -25.09 7.34 14.10
N LEU A 76 -24.09 6.62 14.64
CA LEU A 76 -22.67 6.78 14.31
C LEU A 76 -22.22 5.85 13.19
N LEU A 77 -22.71 4.60 13.15
CA LEU A 77 -22.40 3.64 12.10
C LEU A 77 -23.01 4.11 10.78
N GLY A 78 -22.22 4.05 9.70
CA GLY A 78 -22.61 4.57 8.39
C GLY A 78 -22.43 6.09 8.24
N MET A 79 -22.06 6.83 9.29
CA MET A 79 -21.78 8.26 9.20
C MET A 79 -20.60 8.52 8.27
N LYS A 80 -20.76 9.48 7.36
CA LYS A 80 -19.65 9.94 6.50
C LYS A 80 -18.84 11.01 7.23
N VAL A 81 -17.55 10.75 7.43
CA VAL A 81 -16.60 11.67 8.07
C VAL A 81 -15.44 11.91 7.11
N ARG A 82 -15.43 13.07 6.47
CA ARG A 82 -14.52 13.35 5.34
C ARG A 82 -14.66 12.25 4.25
N ASN A 83 -13.57 11.53 3.98
CA ASN A 83 -13.51 10.45 2.98
C ASN A 83 -13.77 9.06 3.58
N PHE A 84 -14.13 8.98 4.88
CA PHE A 84 -14.37 7.72 5.58
C PHE A 84 -15.86 7.51 5.87
N ILE A 85 -16.29 6.25 5.76
CA ILE A 85 -17.56 5.80 6.32
C ILE A 85 -17.26 5.06 7.61
N VAL A 86 -17.95 5.41 8.69
CA VAL A 86 -17.77 4.76 9.99
C VAL A 86 -18.34 3.34 9.94
N ASP A 87 -17.48 2.34 10.00
CA ASP A 87 -17.85 0.91 10.03
C ASP A 87 -17.77 0.31 11.44
N LYS A 88 -17.07 1.00 12.36
CA LYS A 88 -16.91 0.58 13.77
C LYS A 88 -16.99 1.75 14.72
N VAL A 89 -17.49 1.46 15.91
CA VAL A 89 -17.43 2.35 17.09
C VAL A 89 -16.73 1.63 18.22
N LEU A 90 -15.89 2.34 18.98
CA LEU A 90 -15.32 1.86 20.24
C LEU A 90 -16.31 2.23 21.34
N VAL A 91 -16.80 1.23 22.09
CA VAL A 91 -17.66 1.39 23.26
C VAL A 91 -16.83 1.11 24.49
N GLU A 92 -16.64 2.11 25.34
CA GLU A 92 -15.78 1.98 26.52
C GLU A 92 -16.36 2.71 27.74
N GLU A 93 -15.88 2.33 28.94
CA GLU A 93 -16.32 2.97 30.18
C GLU A 93 -16.08 4.48 30.14
N LYS A 94 -17.06 5.25 30.65
CA LYS A 94 -16.88 6.67 30.91
C LYS A 94 -16.03 6.85 32.16
N LEU A 95 -14.85 7.48 32.02
CA LEU A 95 -13.95 7.76 33.11
C LEU A 95 -14.39 9.01 33.90
N ASP A 96 -14.20 8.98 35.20
CA ASP A 96 -14.28 10.16 36.07
C ASP A 96 -12.88 10.76 36.18
N ILE A 97 -12.65 11.86 35.45
CA ILE A 97 -11.33 12.44 35.20
C ILE A 97 -11.05 13.57 36.19
N ARG A 98 -9.90 13.49 36.90
CA ARG A 98 -9.41 14.52 37.81
C ARG A 98 -8.37 15.44 37.15
N SER A 99 -7.47 14.87 36.34
CA SER A 99 -6.45 15.63 35.61
C SER A 99 -6.09 14.93 34.30
N GLU A 100 -5.64 15.71 33.33
CA GLU A 100 -5.30 15.25 31.98
C GLU A 100 -3.88 15.67 31.65
N PHE A 101 -3.13 14.75 31.04
CA PHE A 101 -1.77 14.96 30.54
C PHE A 101 -1.72 14.61 29.04
N PHE A 102 -0.73 15.16 28.37
CA PHE A 102 -0.37 14.77 27.00
C PHE A 102 0.94 14.00 27.02
N VAL A 103 0.98 12.91 26.25
CA VAL A 103 2.19 12.13 26.00
C VAL A 103 2.30 11.85 24.50
N GLY A 104 3.40 12.27 23.89
CA GLY A 104 3.70 12.00 22.49
C GLY A 104 5.09 11.39 22.33
N LEU A 105 5.23 10.52 21.35
CA LEU A 105 6.51 9.97 20.88
C LEU A 105 6.56 10.13 19.37
N VAL A 106 7.63 10.74 18.85
CA VAL A 106 7.88 10.91 17.42
C VAL A 106 9.34 10.64 17.13
N ILE A 107 9.69 10.38 15.88
CA ILE A 107 11.08 10.36 15.44
C ILE A 107 11.49 11.78 15.04
N ASP A 108 12.50 12.32 15.70
CA ASP A 108 13.13 13.60 15.34
C ASP A 108 14.20 13.33 14.29
N ASP A 109 13.92 13.65 13.04
CA ASP A 109 14.83 13.41 11.91
C ASP A 109 16.12 14.23 12.01
N ALA A 110 16.07 15.41 12.62
CA ALA A 110 17.25 16.25 12.80
C ALA A 110 18.21 15.65 13.83
N ARG A 111 17.69 15.10 14.92
CA ARG A 111 18.46 14.41 15.97
C ARG A 111 18.70 12.94 15.68
N LYS A 112 17.99 12.36 14.70
CA LYS A 112 17.97 10.93 14.38
C LYS A 112 17.71 10.06 15.62
N ALA A 113 16.74 10.49 16.43
CA ALA A 113 16.40 9.85 17.69
C ALA A 113 14.91 9.94 18.00
N PRO A 114 14.36 8.99 18.75
CA PRO A 114 13.01 9.15 19.32
C PRO A 114 12.97 10.36 20.26
N LEU A 115 11.93 11.16 20.11
CA LEU A 115 11.65 12.33 20.94
C LEU A 115 10.35 12.09 21.72
N LEU A 116 10.45 11.98 23.04
CA LEU A 116 9.31 11.98 23.93
C LEU A 116 8.90 13.42 24.22
N VAL A 117 7.61 13.70 24.07
CA VAL A 117 6.98 14.98 24.40
C VAL A 117 6.00 14.72 25.53
N PHE A 118 6.13 15.47 26.62
CA PHE A 118 5.23 15.41 27.76
C PHE A 118 4.72 16.80 28.13
N SER A 119 3.40 16.91 28.37
CA SER A 119 2.78 18.15 28.86
C SER A 119 1.91 17.85 30.11
N PRO A 120 1.95 18.70 31.14
CA PRO A 120 1.11 18.58 32.30
C PRO A 120 -0.36 18.95 32.05
N VAL A 121 -0.69 19.33 30.82
CA VAL A 121 -2.05 19.60 30.34
C VAL A 121 -2.31 18.75 29.12
N GLY A 122 -3.41 18.04 29.10
CA GLY A 122 -3.89 17.19 27.99
C GLY A 122 -5.16 17.73 27.37
N GLY A 123 -5.77 16.90 26.49
CA GLY A 123 -6.99 17.25 25.77
C GLY A 123 -6.78 18.36 24.74
N SER A 124 -7.78 19.22 24.55
CA SER A 124 -7.75 20.31 23.57
C SER A 124 -6.83 21.49 23.94
N GLY A 125 -6.32 21.53 25.17
CA GLY A 125 -5.46 22.62 25.65
C GLY A 125 -3.97 22.45 25.34
N VAL A 126 -3.54 21.35 24.73
CA VAL A 126 -2.11 21.06 24.50
C VAL A 126 -1.44 22.07 23.60
N GLU A 127 -2.10 22.49 22.53
CA GLU A 127 -1.53 23.47 21.57
C GLU A 127 -1.40 24.86 22.21
N GLU A 128 -2.38 25.27 23.02
CA GLU A 128 -2.37 26.54 23.76
C GLU A 128 -1.22 26.57 24.78
N ILE A 129 -1.09 25.52 25.59
CA ILE A 129 0.02 25.38 26.54
C ILE A 129 1.38 25.36 25.82
N ALA A 130 1.48 24.71 24.67
CA ALA A 130 2.73 24.69 23.92
C ALA A 130 3.11 26.08 23.36
N ALA A 131 2.12 26.91 23.06
CA ALA A 131 2.33 28.28 22.59
C ALA A 131 2.59 29.27 23.73
N GLU A 132 1.79 29.22 24.80
CA GLU A 132 1.84 30.20 25.89
C GLU A 132 2.85 29.86 27.00
N HIS A 133 3.05 28.57 27.25
CA HIS A 133 3.93 28.04 28.28
C HIS A 133 4.86 26.94 27.76
N PRO A 134 5.70 27.22 26.75
CA PRO A 134 6.58 26.23 26.12
C PRO A 134 7.56 25.59 27.12
N GLU A 135 7.87 26.26 28.24
CA GLU A 135 8.73 25.73 29.30
C GLU A 135 8.09 24.54 30.07
N LYS A 136 6.76 24.43 30.04
CA LYS A 136 6.05 23.29 30.66
C LYS A 136 5.99 22.06 29.75
N VAL A 137 6.21 22.23 28.45
CA VAL A 137 6.25 21.13 27.50
C VAL A 137 7.65 20.58 27.41
N VAL A 138 7.87 19.43 28.03
CA VAL A 138 9.17 18.78 28.05
C VAL A 138 9.39 17.97 26.77
N ARG A 139 10.55 18.14 26.16
CA ARG A 139 11.01 17.39 24.99
C ARG A 139 12.29 16.64 25.37
N LEU A 140 12.21 15.31 25.42
CA LEU A 140 13.31 14.43 25.82
C LEU A 140 13.72 13.55 24.63
N ALA A 141 14.92 13.78 24.10
CA ALA A 141 15.52 12.89 23.13
C ALA A 141 15.99 11.61 23.81
N ILE A 142 15.67 10.45 23.24
CA ILE A 142 15.98 9.15 23.82
C ILE A 142 17.07 8.48 22.99
N ASP A 143 18.13 8.00 23.64
CA ASP A 143 19.12 7.16 23.00
C ASP A 143 18.51 5.81 22.62
N VAL A 144 18.61 5.44 21.33
CA VAL A 144 17.99 4.21 20.81
C VAL A 144 18.60 2.95 21.45
N GLY A 145 19.88 2.97 21.76
CA GLY A 145 20.59 1.85 22.39
C GLY A 145 20.21 1.66 23.85
N ALA A 146 20.26 2.75 24.63
CA ALA A 146 19.99 2.74 26.07
C ALA A 146 18.48 2.67 26.40
N GLY A 147 17.62 3.25 25.54
CA GLY A 147 16.18 3.38 25.84
C GLY A 147 15.87 4.49 26.83
N LEU A 148 14.65 4.50 27.36
CA LEU A 148 14.19 5.46 28.35
C LEU A 148 14.16 4.81 29.73
N SER A 149 14.97 5.31 30.65
CA SER A 149 14.94 4.87 32.05
C SER A 149 13.92 5.68 32.88
N GLU A 150 13.39 5.06 33.94
CA GLU A 150 12.49 5.78 34.88
C GLU A 150 13.12 7.02 35.52
N PRO A 151 14.41 7.03 35.94
CA PRO A 151 15.05 8.25 36.45
C PRO A 151 15.07 9.41 35.45
N GLN A 152 15.35 9.12 34.17
CA GLN A 152 15.32 10.14 33.12
C GLN A 152 13.88 10.66 32.87
N ALA A 153 12.92 9.75 32.84
CA ALA A 153 11.50 10.10 32.70
C ALA A 153 11.03 10.95 33.89
N ARG A 154 11.44 10.59 35.12
CA ARG A 154 11.12 11.33 36.33
C ARG A 154 11.66 12.76 36.31
N GLU A 155 12.90 12.93 35.90
CA GLU A 155 13.50 14.27 35.75
C GLU A 155 12.71 15.12 34.73
N ALA A 156 12.31 14.52 33.60
CA ALA A 156 11.48 15.18 32.61
C ALA A 156 10.12 15.60 33.16
N VAL A 157 9.43 14.71 33.86
CA VAL A 157 8.12 14.99 34.48
C VAL A 157 8.24 16.14 35.47
N LEU A 158 9.24 16.13 36.34
CA LEU A 158 9.44 17.21 37.34
C LEU A 158 9.73 18.57 36.69
N LYS A 159 10.47 18.59 35.57
CA LYS A 159 10.72 19.82 34.81
C LYS A 159 9.45 20.45 34.22
N SER A 160 8.39 19.67 33.99
CA SER A 160 7.11 20.19 33.48
C SER A 160 6.27 20.89 34.56
N GLY A 161 6.70 20.85 35.84
CA GLY A 161 5.99 21.43 36.96
C GLY A 161 4.93 20.52 37.58
N VAL A 162 4.93 19.23 37.26
CA VAL A 162 4.07 18.23 37.90
C VAL A 162 4.51 18.03 39.37
N ALA A 163 3.53 17.85 40.26
CA ALA A 163 3.78 17.63 41.68
C ALA A 163 4.61 16.35 41.93
N PRO A 164 5.60 16.39 42.86
CA PRO A 164 6.49 15.27 43.10
C PRO A 164 5.79 13.94 43.40
N GLU A 165 4.61 14.00 44.04
CA GLU A 165 3.82 12.83 44.42
C GLU A 165 3.29 12.03 43.22
N GLN A 166 3.17 12.68 42.06
CA GLN A 166 2.72 12.04 40.81
C GLN A 166 3.90 11.63 39.92
N ALA A 167 5.11 12.15 40.21
CA ALA A 167 6.25 12.01 39.29
C ALA A 167 6.70 10.56 39.08
N ASP A 168 6.68 9.74 40.15
CA ASP A 168 7.14 8.34 40.07
C ASP A 168 6.18 7.49 39.23
N ALA A 169 4.86 7.64 39.42
CA ALA A 169 3.87 6.92 38.62
C ALA A 169 3.90 7.33 37.14
N LEU A 170 4.05 8.62 36.84
CA LEU A 170 4.20 9.13 35.50
C LEU A 170 5.51 8.69 34.84
N ALA A 171 6.62 8.65 35.61
CA ALA A 171 7.91 8.20 35.12
C ALA A 171 7.87 6.71 34.69
N ALA A 172 7.32 5.86 35.54
CA ALA A 172 7.12 4.45 35.21
C ALA A 172 6.22 4.26 34.00
N PHE A 173 5.13 5.06 33.92
CA PHE A 173 4.25 5.07 32.75
C PHE A 173 4.99 5.44 31.45
N LEU A 174 5.77 6.54 31.44
CA LEU A 174 6.49 7.03 30.27
C LEU A 174 7.55 6.04 29.80
N ALA A 175 8.28 5.41 30.74
CA ALA A 175 9.26 4.38 30.42
C ALA A 175 8.58 3.16 29.75
N ASN A 176 7.45 2.71 30.31
CA ASN A 176 6.68 1.60 29.77
C ASN A 176 6.05 1.94 28.41
N PHE A 177 5.48 3.15 28.26
CA PHE A 177 4.93 3.63 26.98
C PHE A 177 5.98 3.61 25.87
N TYR A 178 7.19 4.12 26.15
CA TYR A 178 8.30 4.03 25.22
C TYR A 178 8.66 2.59 24.88
N ALA A 179 8.70 1.70 25.87
CA ALA A 179 9.03 0.29 25.66
C ALA A 179 8.00 -0.41 24.74
N VAL A 180 6.70 -0.14 24.93
CA VAL A 180 5.62 -0.65 24.08
C VAL A 180 5.74 -0.11 22.65
N ALA A 181 5.90 1.21 22.51
CA ALA A 181 6.04 1.83 21.20
C ALA A 181 7.27 1.30 20.43
N ARG A 182 8.41 1.14 21.12
CA ARG A 182 9.63 0.58 20.55
C ARG A 182 9.46 -0.89 20.13
N ALA A 183 8.85 -1.72 20.99
CA ALA A 183 8.62 -3.13 20.72
C ALA A 183 7.73 -3.36 19.49
N LYS A 184 6.84 -2.41 19.20
CA LYS A 184 5.97 -2.43 18.01
C LYS A 184 6.50 -1.59 16.85
N GLU A 185 7.73 -1.09 16.95
CA GLU A 185 8.39 -0.28 15.93
C GLU A 185 7.53 0.90 15.46
N ALA A 186 6.89 1.57 16.44
CA ALA A 186 6.07 2.74 16.16
C ALA A 186 6.93 3.95 15.75
N ARG A 187 6.58 4.61 14.66
CA ARG A 187 7.16 5.90 14.24
C ARG A 187 6.59 7.07 15.02
N SER A 188 5.34 6.96 15.42
CA SER A 188 4.72 7.89 16.35
C SER A 188 3.73 7.16 17.25
N ALA A 189 3.60 7.66 18.45
CA ALA A 189 2.61 7.22 19.40
C ALA A 189 2.14 8.42 20.21
N GLU A 190 0.83 8.54 20.44
CA GLU A 190 0.23 9.65 21.15
C GLU A 190 -0.84 9.13 22.11
N ILE A 191 -0.84 9.67 23.31
CA ILE A 191 -1.92 9.51 24.30
C ILE A 191 -2.41 10.90 24.65
N ASN A 192 -3.64 11.21 24.26
CA ASN A 192 -4.24 12.53 24.49
C ASN A 192 -5.76 12.44 24.69
N PRO A 193 -6.23 12.40 25.96
CA PRO A 193 -5.44 12.56 27.18
C PRO A 193 -4.96 11.24 27.83
N LEU A 194 -3.83 11.32 28.56
CA LEU A 194 -3.51 10.43 29.62
C LEU A 194 -4.17 11.01 30.91
N VAL A 195 -4.98 10.24 31.58
CA VAL A 195 -5.80 10.77 32.69
C VAL A 195 -5.44 10.17 34.02
N VAL A 196 -5.55 10.97 35.09
CA VAL A 196 -5.69 10.49 36.46
C VAL A 196 -7.16 10.52 36.81
N THR A 197 -7.71 9.38 37.16
CA THR A 197 -9.11 9.23 37.55
C THR A 197 -9.34 9.64 39.02
N ALA A 198 -10.60 9.84 39.42
CA ALA A 198 -10.96 10.19 40.79
C ALA A 198 -10.47 9.16 41.83
N ASP A 199 -10.37 7.88 41.42
CA ASP A 199 -9.82 6.77 42.23
C ASP A 199 -8.28 6.60 42.08
N ASN A 200 -7.59 7.63 41.57
CA ASN A 200 -6.14 7.72 41.39
C ASN A 200 -5.51 6.70 40.40
N ARG A 201 -6.26 6.14 39.48
CA ARG A 201 -5.67 5.33 38.38
C ARG A 201 -5.11 6.23 37.27
N LEU A 202 -3.95 5.85 36.72
CA LEU A 202 -3.38 6.47 35.54
C LEU A 202 -3.80 5.66 34.32
N VAL A 203 -4.63 6.24 33.44
CA VAL A 203 -5.33 5.54 32.35
C VAL A 203 -5.13 6.28 31.03
N ALA A 204 -4.75 5.56 29.98
CA ALA A 204 -4.69 6.10 28.61
C ALA A 204 -6.11 6.18 28.02
N ALA A 205 -6.73 7.35 28.08
CA ALA A 205 -8.13 7.54 27.67
C ALA A 205 -8.32 7.64 26.16
N ASP A 206 -7.31 8.07 25.43
CA ASP A 206 -7.21 7.99 23.96
C ASP A 206 -5.81 7.58 23.58
N CYS A 207 -5.64 6.89 22.45
CA CYS A 207 -4.33 6.46 21.98
C CYS A 207 -4.30 6.30 20.45
N HIS A 208 -3.26 6.83 19.84
CA HIS A 208 -2.96 6.68 18.42
C HIS A 208 -1.53 6.16 18.25
N LEU A 209 -1.38 5.01 17.61
CA LEU A 209 -0.09 4.47 17.19
C LEU A 209 0.00 4.41 15.67
N VAL A 210 1.17 4.76 15.17
CA VAL A 210 1.53 4.63 13.76
C VAL A 210 2.77 3.76 13.67
N ILE A 211 2.63 2.60 13.05
CA ILE A 211 3.71 1.63 12.88
C ILE A 211 4.54 2.02 11.65
N ASP A 212 5.84 1.76 11.68
CA ASP A 212 6.68 1.91 10.51
C ASP A 212 6.23 0.93 9.41
N ASP A 213 5.99 1.43 8.20
CA ASP A 213 5.53 0.61 7.07
C ASP A 213 6.47 -0.56 6.79
N TYR A 214 7.78 -0.34 6.96
CA TYR A 214 8.81 -1.37 6.79
C TYR A 214 8.95 -2.32 7.98
N ALA A 215 8.21 -2.10 9.06
CA ALA A 215 8.14 -3.00 10.21
C ALA A 215 6.91 -3.92 10.18
N VAL A 216 5.86 -3.56 9.44
CA VAL A 216 4.56 -4.27 9.46
C VAL A 216 4.71 -5.77 9.20
N PHE A 217 5.60 -6.18 8.29
CA PHE A 217 5.81 -7.61 8.00
C PHE A 217 6.36 -8.42 9.19
N ARG A 218 6.95 -7.76 10.20
CA ARG A 218 7.41 -8.39 11.45
C ARG A 218 6.32 -8.49 12.50
N HIS A 219 5.19 -7.81 12.28
CA HIS A 219 4.06 -7.72 13.19
C HIS A 219 2.75 -8.20 12.54
N PRO A 220 2.68 -9.46 12.05
CA PRO A 220 1.46 -9.97 11.39
C PRO A 220 0.25 -10.00 12.32
N GLU A 221 0.48 -10.02 13.65
CA GLU A 221 -0.58 -9.98 14.67
C GLU A 221 -1.38 -8.67 14.67
N LEU A 222 -0.86 -7.61 14.05
CA LEU A 222 -1.57 -6.33 13.93
C LEU A 222 -2.69 -6.37 12.87
N GLY A 223 -2.67 -7.33 11.95
CA GLY A 223 -3.69 -7.47 10.92
C GLY A 223 -3.74 -6.29 9.95
N ILE A 224 -2.63 -5.60 9.73
CA ILE A 224 -2.54 -4.47 8.79
C ILE A 224 -2.48 -5.01 7.38
N GLU A 225 -3.51 -4.76 6.57
CA GLU A 225 -3.59 -5.24 5.20
C GLU A 225 -2.70 -4.44 4.24
N ILE A 226 -2.57 -3.13 4.47
CA ILE A 226 -1.70 -2.25 3.66
C ILE A 226 -0.87 -1.38 4.59
N ALA A 227 0.45 -1.54 4.51
CA ALA A 227 1.41 -0.74 5.27
C ALA A 227 1.64 0.63 4.59
N ARG A 228 0.60 1.46 4.56
CA ARG A 228 0.62 2.81 3.98
C ARG A 228 -0.38 3.73 4.65
N GLU A 229 -0.15 5.04 4.52
CA GLU A 229 -1.12 6.04 4.94
C GLU A 229 -2.03 6.40 3.77
N PHE A 230 -3.34 6.32 4.00
CA PHE A 230 -4.38 6.78 3.10
C PHE A 230 -5.23 7.85 3.81
N ASP A 231 -5.74 8.78 3.04
CA ASP A 231 -6.75 9.76 3.48
C ASP A 231 -8.19 9.25 3.32
N ARG A 232 -8.34 8.02 2.84
CA ARG A 232 -9.55 7.25 2.66
C ARG A 232 -9.28 5.75 2.85
N PRO A 233 -10.28 4.90 3.01
CA PRO A 233 -10.10 3.46 2.97
C PRO A 233 -9.48 3.02 1.63
N PRO A 234 -8.54 2.04 1.64
CA PRO A 234 -8.00 1.50 0.41
C PRO A 234 -9.08 0.81 -0.43
N THR A 235 -8.97 0.93 -1.74
CA THR A 235 -9.85 0.22 -2.66
C THR A 235 -9.47 -1.26 -2.76
N GLU A 236 -10.40 -2.10 -3.25
CA GLU A 236 -10.11 -3.52 -3.48
C GLU A 236 -8.91 -3.72 -4.44
N LEU A 237 -8.82 -2.88 -5.48
CA LEU A 237 -7.70 -2.96 -6.42
C LEU A 237 -6.36 -2.52 -5.81
N GLU A 238 -6.37 -1.56 -4.88
CA GLU A 238 -5.18 -1.17 -4.12
C GLU A 238 -4.70 -2.29 -3.19
N ILE A 239 -5.62 -3.01 -2.54
CA ILE A 239 -5.29 -4.19 -1.73
C ILE A 239 -4.67 -5.30 -2.59
N ILE A 240 -5.24 -5.55 -3.79
CA ILE A 240 -4.71 -6.52 -4.76
C ILE A 240 -3.30 -6.12 -5.21
N ALA A 241 -3.11 -4.84 -5.55
CA ALA A 241 -1.82 -4.31 -5.96
C ALA A 241 -0.77 -4.43 -4.86
N TYR A 242 -1.13 -4.14 -3.61
CA TYR A 242 -0.22 -4.26 -2.47
C TYR A 242 0.30 -5.69 -2.26
N LYS A 243 -0.53 -6.71 -2.51
CA LYS A 243 -0.08 -8.12 -2.45
C LYS A 243 1.00 -8.46 -3.49
N VAL A 244 1.10 -7.71 -4.58
CA VAL A 244 2.21 -7.83 -5.54
C VAL A 244 3.51 -7.31 -4.91
N GLU A 245 3.44 -6.20 -4.16
CA GLU A 245 4.59 -5.61 -3.47
C GLU A 245 5.13 -6.50 -2.36
N GLU A 246 4.29 -7.13 -1.56
CA GLU A 246 4.71 -8.00 -0.44
C GLU A 246 5.71 -9.09 -0.84
N LYS A 247 5.66 -9.55 -2.10
CA LYS A 247 6.53 -10.59 -2.65
C LYS A 247 7.66 -10.05 -3.51
N ASP A 248 7.78 -8.73 -3.61
CA ASP A 248 8.77 -8.10 -4.46
C ASP A 248 10.06 -7.76 -3.68
N TYR A 249 11.16 -8.21 -4.19
CA TYR A 249 12.49 -8.00 -3.61
C TYR A 249 13.28 -6.84 -4.26
N ARG A 250 12.72 -6.19 -5.28
CA ARG A 250 13.38 -5.12 -6.07
C ARG A 250 12.64 -3.80 -5.96
N GLY A 251 12.63 -3.22 -4.77
CA GLY A 251 12.03 -1.92 -4.53
C GLY A 251 10.51 -1.98 -4.36
N THR A 252 9.85 -0.85 -4.52
CA THR A 252 8.43 -0.70 -4.26
C THR A 252 7.57 -0.99 -5.49
N PHE A 253 6.36 -1.44 -5.25
CA PHE A 253 5.26 -1.37 -6.20
C PHE A 253 4.16 -0.49 -5.59
N TYR A 254 4.16 0.78 -5.95
CA TYR A 254 3.18 1.72 -5.47
C TYR A 254 2.02 1.82 -6.45
N PHE A 255 0.79 1.59 -5.99
CA PHE A 255 -0.41 1.75 -6.80
C PHE A 255 -1.48 2.47 -5.98
N LEU A 256 -2.06 3.52 -6.55
CA LEU A 256 -3.11 4.32 -5.96
C LEU A 256 -4.16 4.63 -7.03
N GLN A 257 -5.42 4.33 -6.77
CA GLN A 257 -6.52 4.77 -7.63
C GLN A 257 -6.82 6.25 -7.36
N MET A 258 -6.83 7.07 -8.42
CA MET A 258 -7.01 8.52 -8.32
C MET A 258 -8.40 8.99 -8.73
N ALA A 259 -9.08 8.27 -9.60
CA ALA A 259 -10.42 8.63 -10.05
C ALA A 259 -11.48 7.99 -9.16
N GLU A 260 -12.36 8.78 -8.57
CA GLU A 260 -13.49 8.31 -7.75
C GLU A 260 -14.67 7.85 -8.62
N SER A 261 -14.82 8.43 -9.82
CA SER A 261 -15.80 8.01 -10.83
C SER A 261 -15.21 8.16 -12.22
N PHE A 262 -15.54 7.23 -13.10
CA PHE A 262 -15.08 7.25 -14.48
C PHE A 262 -16.27 7.62 -15.38
N SER A 263 -16.22 8.80 -15.97
CA SER A 263 -17.15 9.19 -17.03
C SER A 263 -16.56 8.88 -18.39
N ALA A 264 -17.34 8.28 -19.28
CA ALA A 264 -16.89 8.02 -20.65
C ALA A 264 -16.57 9.36 -21.35
N GLY A 265 -15.45 9.41 -22.10
CA GLY A 265 -15.06 10.59 -22.88
C GLY A 265 -14.22 11.63 -22.15
N GLU A 266 -13.70 11.34 -20.96
CA GLU A 266 -12.96 12.30 -20.14
C GLU A 266 -11.43 12.26 -20.29
N ASN A 267 -10.87 11.71 -21.39
CA ASN A 267 -9.43 11.54 -21.58
C ASN A 267 -8.75 10.79 -20.42
N LEU A 268 -9.40 9.72 -19.94
CA LEU A 268 -8.93 8.93 -18.82
C LEU A 268 -7.80 7.97 -19.25
N ILE A 269 -6.66 8.02 -18.59
CA ILE A 269 -5.52 7.17 -18.90
C ILE A 269 -5.07 6.33 -17.70
N GLY A 270 -4.56 5.13 -18.00
CA GLY A 270 -3.77 4.34 -17.06
C GLY A 270 -2.33 4.87 -17.01
N PHE A 271 -1.85 5.25 -15.84
CA PHE A 271 -0.51 5.80 -15.66
C PHE A 271 0.43 4.78 -14.99
N HIS A 272 1.58 4.54 -15.64
CA HIS A 272 2.60 3.60 -15.18
C HIS A 272 3.95 4.31 -15.06
N GLY A 273 4.33 4.69 -13.86
CA GLY A 273 5.62 5.28 -13.56
C GLY A 273 6.71 4.23 -13.28
N ALA A 274 7.95 4.59 -13.58
CA ALA A 274 9.14 3.82 -13.22
C ALA A 274 10.20 4.74 -12.61
N GLY A 275 10.18 4.83 -11.27
CA GLY A 275 11.03 5.71 -10.47
C GLY A 275 10.34 7.04 -10.11
N GLY A 276 10.19 7.30 -8.80
CA GLY A 276 9.34 8.33 -8.22
C GLY A 276 9.44 9.71 -8.85
N GLY A 277 10.63 10.33 -8.87
CA GLY A 277 10.80 11.70 -9.41
C GLY A 277 10.50 11.82 -10.90
N GLY A 278 10.98 10.86 -11.71
CA GLY A 278 10.70 10.84 -13.15
C GLY A 278 9.22 10.58 -13.45
N SER A 279 8.56 9.77 -12.63
CA SER A 279 7.12 9.53 -12.72
C SER A 279 6.32 10.79 -12.43
N MET A 280 6.70 11.56 -11.41
CA MET A 280 6.01 12.81 -11.06
C MET A 280 6.11 13.84 -12.19
N MET A 281 7.30 14.06 -12.77
CA MET A 281 7.47 14.94 -13.92
C MET A 281 6.63 14.48 -15.12
N SER A 282 6.56 13.19 -15.34
CA SER A 282 5.76 12.62 -16.43
C SER A 282 4.27 12.74 -16.17
N MET A 283 3.85 12.66 -14.92
CA MET A 283 2.47 12.91 -14.49
C MET A 283 2.07 14.36 -14.76
N ASP A 284 2.93 15.32 -14.40
CA ASP A 284 2.68 16.73 -14.67
C ASP A 284 2.51 16.99 -16.18
N ALA A 285 3.31 16.36 -17.02
CA ALA A 285 3.22 16.51 -18.47
C ALA A 285 1.89 16.01 -19.05
N VAL A 286 1.34 14.90 -18.56
CA VAL A 286 0.03 14.39 -19.02
C VAL A 286 -1.11 15.23 -18.44
N LEU A 287 -1.03 15.65 -17.18
CA LEU A 287 -2.04 16.52 -16.56
C LEU A 287 -2.12 17.89 -17.23
N ALA A 288 -0.98 18.48 -17.63
CA ALA A 288 -0.93 19.76 -18.36
C ALA A 288 -1.65 19.69 -19.73
N ARG A 289 -1.86 18.50 -20.28
CA ARG A 289 -2.65 18.26 -21.51
C ARG A 289 -4.12 17.96 -21.28
N GLY A 290 -4.58 18.03 -20.02
CA GLY A 290 -5.98 17.76 -19.69
C GLY A 290 -6.33 16.29 -19.58
N PHE A 291 -5.35 15.39 -19.53
CA PHE A 291 -5.62 13.99 -19.20
C PHE A 291 -6.08 13.85 -17.76
N LYS A 292 -6.96 12.89 -17.51
CA LYS A 292 -7.31 12.42 -16.17
C LYS A 292 -6.61 11.10 -15.91
N LEU A 293 -6.09 10.95 -14.71
CA LEU A 293 -5.41 9.73 -14.29
C LEU A 293 -6.38 8.81 -13.58
N ALA A 294 -6.54 7.58 -14.06
CA ALA A 294 -7.27 6.54 -13.34
C ALA A 294 -6.50 6.09 -12.09
N ASN A 295 -5.18 6.13 -12.16
CA ASN A 295 -4.28 5.71 -11.10
C ASN A 295 -2.94 6.45 -11.17
N TYR A 296 -2.26 6.51 -10.03
CA TYR A 296 -0.80 6.62 -9.98
C TYR A 296 -0.22 5.23 -9.75
N CYS A 297 0.82 4.88 -10.50
CA CYS A 297 1.58 3.64 -10.29
C CYS A 297 3.08 3.95 -10.37
N ASP A 298 3.87 3.39 -9.46
CA ASP A 298 5.34 3.41 -9.52
C ASP A 298 5.90 2.01 -9.29
N THR A 299 6.59 1.48 -10.28
CA THR A 299 7.23 0.16 -10.23
C THR A 299 8.69 0.22 -9.80
N SER A 300 9.16 1.37 -9.28
CA SER A 300 10.57 1.67 -9.02
C SER A 300 11.41 1.82 -10.30
N GLY A 301 12.65 2.32 -10.15
CA GLY A 301 13.52 2.63 -11.32
C GLY A 301 14.07 1.41 -12.05
N ASN A 302 14.11 0.24 -11.40
CA ASN A 302 14.69 -1.00 -11.93
C ASN A 302 13.75 -2.20 -11.72
N PRO A 303 12.51 -2.19 -12.24
CA PRO A 303 11.55 -3.25 -11.99
C PRO A 303 11.89 -4.53 -12.77
N PRO A 304 11.69 -5.73 -12.19
CA PRO A 304 11.72 -6.96 -12.96
C PRO A 304 10.55 -7.01 -13.95
N ALA A 305 10.70 -7.77 -15.03
CA ALA A 305 9.67 -7.89 -16.06
C ALA A 305 8.33 -8.42 -15.48
N SER A 306 8.39 -9.31 -14.49
CA SER A 306 7.22 -9.85 -13.79
C SER A 306 6.44 -8.79 -13.03
N LYS A 307 7.11 -7.79 -12.43
CA LYS A 307 6.45 -6.65 -11.77
C LYS A 307 5.76 -5.75 -12.79
N VAL A 308 6.46 -5.38 -13.86
CA VAL A 308 5.91 -4.54 -14.95
C VAL A 308 4.68 -5.20 -15.59
N TYR A 309 4.74 -6.51 -15.81
CA TYR A 309 3.59 -7.30 -16.27
C TYR A 309 2.40 -7.17 -15.32
N ARG A 310 2.61 -7.41 -14.02
CA ARG A 310 1.53 -7.32 -13.02
C ARG A 310 0.98 -5.90 -12.90
N ALA A 311 1.85 -4.89 -12.92
CA ALA A 311 1.44 -3.50 -12.89
C ALA A 311 0.51 -3.16 -14.08
N ALA A 312 0.89 -3.56 -15.29
CA ALA A 312 0.06 -3.35 -16.48
C ALA A 312 -1.29 -4.08 -16.36
N LYS A 313 -1.31 -5.32 -15.86
CA LYS A 313 -2.56 -6.08 -15.64
C LYS A 313 -3.48 -5.41 -14.62
N VAL A 314 -2.93 -4.87 -13.52
CA VAL A 314 -3.68 -4.13 -12.49
C VAL A 314 -4.23 -2.82 -13.08
N ILE A 315 -3.40 -2.05 -13.79
CA ILE A 315 -3.82 -0.79 -14.43
C ILE A 315 -4.95 -1.04 -15.42
N LEU A 316 -4.79 -2.02 -16.32
CA LEU A 316 -5.79 -2.37 -17.36
C LEU A 316 -7.04 -3.09 -16.80
N SER A 317 -7.10 -3.33 -15.50
CA SER A 317 -8.33 -3.83 -14.86
C SER A 317 -9.29 -2.71 -14.46
N GLN A 318 -8.91 -1.45 -14.64
CA GLN A 318 -9.77 -0.31 -14.36
C GLN A 318 -10.65 -0.01 -15.57
N PRO A 319 -11.96 0.25 -15.37
CA PRO A 319 -12.87 0.58 -16.47
C PRO A 319 -12.63 1.98 -17.01
N GLY A 320 -13.03 2.22 -18.24
CA GLY A 320 -13.08 3.56 -18.84
C GLY A 320 -11.75 4.12 -19.37
N LEU A 321 -10.65 3.36 -19.31
CA LEU A 321 -9.36 3.82 -19.83
C LEU A 321 -9.40 4.02 -21.35
N GLN A 322 -8.95 5.17 -21.82
CA GLN A 322 -8.86 5.52 -23.23
C GLN A 322 -7.42 5.53 -23.76
N GLY A 323 -6.44 5.47 -22.86
CA GLY A 323 -5.02 5.42 -23.20
C GLY A 323 -4.20 4.81 -22.08
N TYR A 324 -2.98 4.40 -22.40
CA TYR A 324 -1.99 3.90 -21.47
C TYR A 324 -0.70 4.70 -21.63
N PHE A 325 -0.21 5.28 -20.53
CA PHE A 325 1.02 6.05 -20.54
C PHE A 325 2.02 5.45 -19.54
N ALA A 326 3.17 5.00 -20.05
CA ALA A 326 4.27 4.55 -19.20
C ALA A 326 5.48 5.46 -19.37
N SER A 327 6.07 5.93 -18.26
CA SER A 327 7.26 6.77 -18.32
C SER A 327 8.16 6.56 -17.12
N GLY A 328 9.44 6.36 -17.39
CA GLY A 328 10.49 6.27 -16.38
C GLY A 328 11.32 7.54 -16.25
N SER A 329 12.30 7.49 -15.34
CA SER A 329 13.18 8.62 -15.01
C SER A 329 14.13 9.05 -16.15
N GLY A 330 14.31 8.23 -17.19
CA GLY A 330 15.28 8.46 -18.25
C GLY A 330 16.73 8.10 -17.88
N VAL A 331 16.98 7.66 -16.66
CA VAL A 331 18.33 7.34 -16.14
C VAL A 331 18.39 5.94 -15.49
N ALA A 332 17.53 5.04 -15.92
CA ALA A 332 17.48 3.69 -15.36
C ALA A 332 18.80 2.94 -15.59
N SER A 333 19.36 2.38 -14.54
CA SER A 333 20.60 1.58 -14.59
C SER A 333 20.34 0.14 -15.04
N GLN A 334 19.10 -0.37 -14.86
CA GLN A 334 18.70 -1.67 -15.38
C GLN A 334 18.39 -1.59 -16.87
N GLU A 335 18.59 -2.68 -17.57
CA GLU A 335 18.27 -2.82 -18.98
C GLU A 335 16.76 -2.71 -19.22
N GLN A 336 16.36 -1.72 -19.99
CA GLN A 336 14.96 -1.37 -20.22
C GLN A 336 14.17 -2.43 -21.02
N TYR A 337 14.85 -3.36 -21.68
CA TYR A 337 14.17 -4.48 -22.34
C TYR A 337 13.43 -5.41 -21.37
N HIS A 338 13.75 -5.38 -20.05
CA HIS A 338 12.95 -6.10 -19.05
C HIS A 338 11.54 -5.50 -18.93
N SER A 339 11.45 -4.18 -18.83
CA SER A 339 10.18 -3.47 -18.80
C SER A 339 9.38 -3.69 -20.07
N ALA A 340 10.06 -3.59 -21.24
CA ALA A 340 9.42 -3.85 -22.53
C ALA A 340 8.83 -5.26 -22.63
N ARG A 341 9.53 -6.29 -22.16
CA ARG A 341 9.03 -7.68 -22.15
C ARG A 341 7.80 -7.84 -21.24
N GLY A 342 7.82 -7.22 -20.08
CA GLY A 342 6.67 -7.23 -19.16
C GLY A 342 5.42 -6.63 -19.79
N LEU A 343 5.57 -5.47 -20.46
CA LEU A 343 4.50 -4.80 -21.19
C LEU A 343 4.01 -5.63 -22.39
N VAL A 344 4.94 -6.20 -23.20
CA VAL A 344 4.57 -7.06 -24.32
C VAL A 344 3.68 -8.21 -23.87
N LYS A 345 4.09 -8.95 -22.83
CA LYS A 345 3.29 -10.05 -22.31
C LYS A 345 1.91 -9.57 -21.84
N ALA A 346 1.86 -8.50 -21.06
CA ALA A 346 0.61 -7.97 -20.53
C ALA A 346 -0.33 -7.51 -21.66
N PHE A 347 0.15 -6.73 -22.61
CA PHE A 347 -0.66 -6.16 -23.67
C PHE A 347 -1.17 -7.22 -24.66
N LEU A 348 -0.40 -8.26 -24.90
CA LEU A 348 -0.87 -9.40 -25.72
C LEU A 348 -1.99 -10.17 -25.03
N GLU A 349 -1.83 -10.49 -23.73
CA GLU A 349 -2.85 -11.21 -22.96
C GLU A 349 -4.12 -10.38 -22.76
N GLU A 350 -3.98 -9.06 -22.58
CA GLU A 350 -5.11 -8.13 -22.47
C GLU A 350 -5.78 -7.84 -23.83
N LYS A 351 -5.15 -8.24 -24.94
CA LYS A 351 -5.63 -7.86 -26.30
C LYS A 351 -5.85 -6.34 -26.33
N LEU A 352 -4.80 -5.59 -25.94
CA LEU A 352 -4.86 -4.13 -25.77
C LEU A 352 -5.55 -3.45 -26.96
N ASP A 353 -6.63 -2.72 -26.70
CA ASP A 353 -7.50 -2.08 -27.69
C ASP A 353 -7.48 -0.54 -27.61
N ILE A 354 -6.62 0.02 -26.77
CA ILE A 354 -6.38 1.47 -26.60
C ILE A 354 -4.94 1.83 -26.98
N PRO A 355 -4.67 3.09 -27.33
CA PRO A 355 -3.32 3.57 -27.59
C PRO A 355 -2.44 3.51 -26.35
N ALA A 356 -1.14 3.21 -26.55
CA ALA A 356 -0.15 3.23 -25.49
C ALA A 356 1.14 3.93 -25.95
N VAL A 357 1.62 4.87 -25.12
CA VAL A 357 2.91 5.53 -25.30
C VAL A 357 3.81 5.15 -24.14
N ILE A 358 4.98 4.59 -24.46
CA ILE A 358 5.90 3.96 -23.53
C ILE A 358 7.28 4.61 -23.66
N ARG A 359 7.69 5.39 -22.65
CA ARG A 359 9.00 6.03 -22.58
C ARG A 359 9.92 5.27 -21.61
N LEU A 360 10.88 4.54 -22.17
CA LEU A 360 11.81 3.69 -21.42
C LEU A 360 13.25 4.23 -21.57
N GLY A 361 13.55 5.32 -20.88
CA GLY A 361 14.90 5.91 -20.90
C GLY A 361 15.87 5.21 -19.94
N GLY A 362 17.06 4.88 -20.44
CA GLY A 362 18.11 4.23 -19.66
C GLY A 362 18.92 3.21 -20.47
N ASN A 363 19.53 2.26 -19.77
CA ASN A 363 20.35 1.24 -20.42
C ASN A 363 19.53 0.39 -21.38
N TYR A 364 20.05 0.16 -22.61
CA TYR A 364 19.41 -0.63 -23.67
C TYR A 364 18.00 -0.15 -24.07
N GLU A 365 17.75 1.16 -24.00
CA GLU A 365 16.45 1.75 -24.37
C GLU A 365 16.07 1.50 -25.83
N GLU A 366 17.04 1.55 -26.75
CA GLU A 366 16.83 1.25 -28.19
C GLU A 366 16.29 -0.18 -28.39
N LYS A 367 16.87 -1.14 -27.66
CA LYS A 367 16.41 -2.53 -27.71
C LYS A 367 15.02 -2.69 -27.10
N ALA A 368 14.71 -1.92 -26.05
CA ALA A 368 13.39 -1.90 -25.45
C ALA A 368 12.35 -1.36 -26.45
N CYS A 369 12.61 -0.24 -27.12
CA CYS A 369 11.76 0.31 -28.17
C CYS A 369 11.58 -0.69 -29.31
N GLN A 370 12.66 -1.34 -29.76
CA GLN A 370 12.60 -2.37 -30.79
C GLN A 370 11.67 -3.53 -30.39
N ILE A 371 11.74 -4.01 -29.15
CA ILE A 371 10.87 -5.07 -28.62
C ILE A 371 9.40 -4.64 -28.68
N LEU A 372 9.08 -3.43 -28.20
CA LEU A 372 7.72 -2.90 -28.24
C LEU A 372 7.20 -2.79 -29.68
N HIS A 373 8.03 -2.28 -30.60
CA HIS A 373 7.63 -2.14 -31.99
C HIS A 373 7.44 -3.50 -32.66
N THR A 374 8.43 -4.39 -32.60
CA THR A 374 8.39 -5.69 -33.27
C THR A 374 7.25 -6.58 -32.78
N TYR A 375 7.01 -6.61 -31.47
CA TYR A 375 6.05 -7.56 -30.89
C TYR A 375 4.66 -6.99 -30.66
N LEU A 376 4.48 -5.66 -30.77
CA LEU A 376 3.18 -5.01 -30.60
C LEU A 376 2.82 -4.13 -31.81
N ARG A 377 3.54 -3.03 -32.06
CA ARG A 377 3.18 -2.07 -33.11
C ARG A 377 3.07 -2.73 -34.51
N ASP A 378 4.09 -3.50 -34.89
CA ASP A 378 4.15 -4.16 -36.21
C ASP A 378 3.15 -5.34 -36.32
N ARG A 379 2.42 -5.62 -35.25
CA ARG A 379 1.30 -6.57 -35.17
C ARG A 379 -0.07 -5.91 -35.04
N GLY A 380 -0.12 -4.60 -35.24
CA GLY A 380 -1.37 -3.84 -35.31
C GLY A 380 -1.83 -3.23 -33.97
N PHE A 381 -1.06 -3.36 -32.89
CA PHE A 381 -1.35 -2.62 -31.65
C PHE A 381 -0.90 -1.16 -31.80
N LYS A 382 -1.70 -0.23 -31.28
CA LYS A 382 -1.35 1.20 -31.24
C LYS A 382 -0.37 1.49 -30.10
N VAL A 383 0.85 0.95 -30.17
CA VAL A 383 1.89 1.07 -29.15
C VAL A 383 3.13 1.70 -29.74
N GLU A 384 3.60 2.78 -29.11
CA GLU A 384 4.84 3.45 -29.50
C GLU A 384 5.83 3.50 -28.34
N GLY A 385 7.11 3.19 -28.63
CA GLY A 385 8.22 3.22 -27.69
C GLY A 385 9.13 4.42 -27.93
N TYR A 386 9.56 5.06 -26.83
CA TYR A 386 10.41 6.25 -26.80
C TYR A 386 11.56 6.08 -25.82
N GLY A 387 12.66 6.82 -26.03
CA GLY A 387 13.86 6.79 -25.19
C GLY A 387 14.02 8.00 -24.28
N ARG A 388 15.24 8.16 -23.74
CA ARG A 388 15.56 9.24 -22.78
C ARG A 388 15.50 10.63 -23.39
N ASP A 389 15.85 10.75 -24.66
CA ASP A 389 15.91 12.04 -25.38
C ASP A 389 14.52 12.57 -25.77
N ASP A 390 13.49 11.73 -25.67
CA ASP A 390 12.12 12.15 -25.86
C ASP A 390 11.57 12.71 -24.53
N SER A 391 11.12 13.97 -24.52
CA SER A 391 10.58 14.56 -23.29
C SER A 391 9.22 13.95 -22.91
N PRO A 392 8.83 13.96 -21.63
CA PRO A 392 7.51 13.52 -21.21
C PRO A 392 6.38 14.29 -21.92
N GLU A 393 6.56 15.61 -22.19
CA GLU A 393 5.60 16.46 -22.88
C GLU A 393 5.40 16.03 -24.33
N LYS A 394 6.49 15.68 -25.04
CA LYS A 394 6.42 15.12 -26.41
C LYS A 394 5.64 13.81 -26.40
N CYS A 395 5.93 12.93 -25.45
CA CYS A 395 5.26 11.64 -25.33
C CYS A 395 3.77 11.81 -24.96
N ALA A 396 3.43 12.76 -24.08
CA ALA A 396 2.05 13.08 -23.75
C ALA A 396 1.28 13.64 -24.95
N ALA A 397 1.90 14.54 -25.74
CA ALA A 397 1.33 15.05 -27.00
C ALA A 397 1.03 13.90 -27.97
N ARG A 398 1.96 12.97 -28.10
CA ARG A 398 1.77 11.85 -29.01
C ARG A 398 0.64 10.91 -28.57
N LEU A 399 0.47 10.69 -27.26
CA LEU A 399 -0.66 9.92 -26.77
C LEU A 399 -2.00 10.60 -27.09
N GLU A 400 -2.09 11.93 -26.94
CA GLU A 400 -3.28 12.69 -27.30
C GLU A 400 -3.67 12.52 -28.77
N GLU A 401 -2.69 12.61 -29.68
CA GLU A 401 -2.90 12.36 -31.12
C GLU A 401 -3.43 10.95 -31.37
N LEU A 402 -2.79 9.93 -30.81
CA LEU A 402 -3.18 8.53 -30.98
C LEU A 402 -4.58 8.24 -30.40
N MET A 403 -4.96 8.85 -29.28
CA MET A 403 -6.30 8.72 -28.71
C MET A 403 -7.35 9.39 -29.59
N THR A 404 -7.02 10.54 -30.18
CA THR A 404 -7.90 11.23 -31.15
C THR A 404 -8.09 10.37 -32.40
N GLU A 405 -7.02 9.82 -32.96
CA GLU A 405 -7.05 8.88 -34.10
C GLU A 405 -7.83 7.58 -33.78
N ALA A 406 -7.88 7.18 -32.50
CA ALA A 406 -8.64 6.01 -32.03
C ALA A 406 -10.14 6.31 -31.78
N GLY A 407 -10.56 7.59 -31.90
CA GLY A 407 -11.95 8.01 -31.67
C GLY A 407 -12.37 7.95 -30.20
N GLY A 408 -11.42 7.95 -29.26
CA GLY A 408 -11.70 7.99 -27.82
C GLY A 408 -12.39 6.74 -27.24
N ALA A 409 -12.26 5.59 -27.90
CA ALA A 409 -12.82 4.33 -27.42
C ALA A 409 -12.16 3.91 -26.10
N ALA A 410 -12.96 3.44 -25.15
CA ALA A 410 -12.46 2.95 -23.88
C ALA A 410 -12.05 1.48 -23.94
N HIS A 411 -11.01 1.12 -23.15
CA HIS A 411 -10.56 -0.25 -22.98
C HIS A 411 -11.66 -1.15 -22.44
N ALA A 412 -11.85 -2.29 -23.08
CA ALA A 412 -12.78 -3.30 -22.63
C ALA A 412 -12.09 -4.21 -21.58
N VAL A 413 -12.45 -4.06 -20.29
CA VAL A 413 -12.02 -5.00 -19.27
C VAL A 413 -12.59 -6.39 -19.58
N ARG A 414 -11.71 -7.38 -19.72
CA ARG A 414 -12.08 -8.77 -20.07
C ARG A 414 -11.85 -9.69 -18.89
N PRO A 415 -12.55 -10.84 -18.84
CA PRO A 415 -12.23 -11.89 -17.86
C PRO A 415 -10.74 -12.24 -17.93
N LEU A 416 -10.14 -12.54 -16.79
CA LEU A 416 -8.72 -12.92 -16.76
C LEU A 416 -8.56 -14.32 -17.36
N GLU A 417 -8.04 -14.38 -18.58
CA GLU A 417 -7.61 -15.62 -19.22
C GLU A 417 -6.21 -15.98 -18.69
N GLU A 418 -6.10 -17.07 -17.94
CA GLU A 418 -4.79 -17.59 -17.54
C GLU A 418 -4.33 -18.60 -18.58
N ALA A 419 -3.08 -18.44 -19.04
CA ALA A 419 -2.45 -19.45 -19.85
C ALA A 419 -2.46 -20.79 -19.10
N ALA A 420 -3.07 -21.82 -19.66
CA ALA A 420 -3.07 -23.16 -19.11
C ALA A 420 -2.05 -24.00 -19.89
N PRO A 421 -0.88 -24.32 -19.30
CA PRO A 421 0.02 -25.29 -19.91
C PRO A 421 -0.67 -26.65 -20.01
N PRO A 422 -0.37 -27.46 -21.03
CA PRO A 422 -0.99 -28.77 -21.18
C PRO A 422 -0.67 -29.66 -19.98
N GLU A 423 -1.55 -30.63 -19.73
CA GLU A 423 -1.33 -31.65 -18.72
C GLU A 423 -0.02 -32.41 -18.97
N GLY A 424 0.79 -32.61 -17.94
CA GLY A 424 2.11 -33.24 -18.06
C GLY A 424 3.23 -32.35 -18.58
N ALA A 425 3.02 -31.05 -18.78
CA ALA A 425 4.09 -30.11 -19.11
C ALA A 425 5.19 -30.13 -18.03
N TYR A 426 6.46 -30.05 -18.47
CA TYR A 426 7.58 -29.88 -17.56
C TYR A 426 7.48 -28.52 -16.86
N ALA A 427 7.45 -28.49 -15.54
CA ALA A 427 7.23 -27.24 -14.82
C ALA A 427 8.05 -27.15 -13.54
N PHE A 428 8.37 -25.90 -13.15
CA PHE A 428 9.01 -25.59 -11.87
C PHE A 428 8.55 -24.22 -11.37
N ASP A 429 8.59 -24.05 -10.05
CA ASP A 429 8.26 -22.78 -9.43
C ASP A 429 9.39 -21.79 -9.58
N THR A 430 9.03 -20.53 -9.81
CA THR A 430 9.91 -19.37 -9.76
C THR A 430 9.67 -18.61 -8.45
N MET A 431 10.28 -17.44 -8.27
CA MET A 431 10.14 -16.68 -7.02
C MET A 431 8.69 -16.28 -6.74
N THR A 432 7.97 -15.80 -7.76
CA THR A 432 6.62 -15.25 -7.62
C THR A 432 5.60 -15.92 -8.55
N GLY A 433 6.03 -16.92 -9.31
CA GLY A 433 5.19 -17.59 -10.29
C GLY A 433 5.64 -19.01 -10.58
N ARG A 434 5.35 -19.47 -11.80
CA ARG A 434 5.69 -20.81 -12.28
C ARG A 434 6.03 -20.76 -13.77
N LEU A 435 7.08 -21.46 -14.17
CA LEU A 435 7.41 -21.70 -15.58
C LEU A 435 7.03 -23.10 -15.97
N ALA A 436 6.35 -23.24 -17.13
CA ALA A 436 5.98 -24.52 -17.70
C ALA A 436 6.44 -24.62 -19.16
N ILE A 437 6.87 -25.80 -19.60
CA ILE A 437 7.34 -26.07 -20.97
C ILE A 437 6.59 -27.28 -21.52
N ASP A 438 5.90 -27.07 -22.62
CA ASP A 438 5.28 -28.15 -23.41
C ASP A 438 6.34 -28.85 -24.26
N HIS A 439 6.94 -29.90 -23.71
CA HIS A 439 7.98 -30.65 -24.40
C HIS A 439 7.48 -31.36 -25.69
N SER A 440 6.18 -31.55 -25.87
CA SER A 440 5.64 -32.15 -27.10
C SER A 440 5.89 -31.29 -28.34
N LYS A 441 5.96 -29.96 -28.15
CA LYS A 441 6.24 -28.98 -29.20
C LYS A 441 7.74 -28.79 -29.43
N CYS A 442 8.60 -29.12 -28.46
CA CYS A 442 10.04 -28.87 -28.56
C CYS A 442 10.73 -29.67 -29.69
N GLY A 443 10.23 -30.84 -30.06
CA GLY A 443 10.77 -31.63 -31.16
C GLY A 443 10.74 -30.91 -32.51
N ALA A 444 9.74 -30.07 -32.75
CA ALA A 444 9.60 -29.28 -33.99
C ALA A 444 10.37 -27.93 -33.93
N CYS A 445 10.89 -27.55 -32.77
CA CYS A 445 11.66 -26.32 -32.60
C CYS A 445 13.06 -26.45 -33.24
N ARG A 446 13.45 -25.48 -34.09
CA ARG A 446 14.69 -25.52 -34.84
C ARG A 446 15.89 -25.00 -34.07
N THR A 447 15.75 -23.94 -33.32
CA THR A 447 16.88 -23.21 -32.72
C THR A 447 17.14 -23.53 -31.25
N LYS A 448 16.12 -23.95 -30.52
CA LYS A 448 16.16 -24.08 -29.05
C LYS A 448 16.61 -22.78 -28.32
N GLY A 449 16.42 -21.63 -28.99
CA GLY A 449 16.92 -20.32 -28.57
C GLY A 449 16.35 -19.83 -27.23
N CYS A 450 15.33 -20.49 -26.70
CA CYS A 450 14.86 -20.22 -25.33
C CYS A 450 15.95 -20.47 -24.26
N VAL A 451 16.90 -21.41 -24.52
CA VAL A 451 18.04 -21.68 -23.65
C VAL A 451 19.07 -20.55 -23.75
N GLU A 452 19.39 -20.12 -24.96
CA GLU A 452 20.31 -18.99 -25.20
C GLU A 452 19.74 -17.65 -24.72
N ALA A 453 18.43 -17.45 -24.87
CA ALA A 453 17.73 -16.26 -24.38
C ALA A 453 17.68 -16.17 -22.83
N CYS A 454 17.97 -17.26 -22.14
CA CYS A 454 17.96 -17.32 -20.68
C CYS A 454 19.21 -16.66 -20.09
N ALA A 455 19.17 -15.34 -19.87
CA ALA A 455 20.30 -14.56 -19.37
C ALA A 455 20.92 -15.13 -18.06
N PRO A 456 20.14 -15.61 -17.06
CA PRO A 456 20.72 -16.25 -15.87
C PRO A 456 21.20 -17.69 -16.11
N CYS A 457 21.15 -18.21 -17.36
CA CYS A 457 21.64 -19.53 -17.77
C CYS A 457 21.09 -20.69 -16.93
N ILE A 458 19.83 -20.61 -16.51
CA ILE A 458 19.18 -21.65 -15.69
C ILE A 458 18.56 -22.79 -16.51
N LEU A 459 18.54 -22.68 -17.84
CA LEU A 459 18.06 -23.71 -18.74
C LEU A 459 19.21 -24.38 -19.47
N LYS A 460 19.12 -25.69 -19.68
CA LYS A 460 19.99 -26.53 -20.50
C LYS A 460 19.15 -27.44 -21.40
N LEU A 461 19.77 -28.07 -22.37
CA LEU A 461 19.13 -29.12 -23.15
C LEU A 461 19.45 -30.51 -22.56
N GLU A 462 18.43 -31.34 -22.44
CA GLU A 462 18.55 -32.78 -22.31
C GLU A 462 17.89 -33.43 -23.53
N GLY A 463 18.73 -33.88 -24.48
CA GLY A 463 18.28 -34.19 -25.85
C GLY A 463 17.69 -32.93 -26.52
N GLU A 464 16.45 -33.02 -26.98
CA GLU A 464 15.72 -31.92 -27.65
C GLU A 464 14.89 -31.07 -26.66
N ARG A 465 14.96 -31.30 -25.35
CA ARG A 465 14.06 -30.72 -24.33
C ARG A 465 14.80 -29.73 -23.44
N PRO A 466 14.35 -28.48 -23.36
CA PRO A 466 14.84 -27.53 -22.37
C PRO A 466 14.42 -27.96 -20.96
N VAL A 467 15.38 -28.05 -20.04
CA VAL A 467 15.17 -28.39 -18.62
C VAL A 467 15.99 -27.45 -17.73
N LEU A 468 15.75 -27.48 -16.41
CA LEU A 468 16.58 -26.76 -15.45
C LEU A 468 18.02 -27.28 -15.45
N ALA A 469 18.98 -26.35 -15.52
CA ALA A 469 20.41 -26.59 -15.30
C ALA A 469 20.79 -26.52 -13.81
N ILE A 470 19.89 -26.02 -12.98
CA ILE A 470 20.04 -25.81 -11.53
C ILE A 470 18.94 -26.59 -10.80
N SER A 471 18.97 -26.60 -9.47
CA SER A 471 17.88 -27.20 -8.69
C SER A 471 16.59 -26.36 -8.74
N ALA A 472 15.43 -27.00 -8.59
CA ALA A 472 14.15 -26.31 -8.49
C ALA A 472 14.10 -25.33 -7.28
N VAL A 473 14.83 -25.65 -6.21
CA VAL A 473 14.95 -24.79 -5.03
C VAL A 473 15.69 -23.49 -5.36
N GLU A 474 16.76 -23.56 -6.14
CA GLU A 474 17.51 -22.37 -6.56
C GLU A 474 16.68 -21.51 -7.53
N ALA A 475 15.95 -22.14 -8.47
CA ALA A 475 15.04 -21.42 -9.35
C ALA A 475 14.00 -20.63 -8.54
N LYS A 476 13.37 -21.27 -7.56
CA LYS A 476 12.38 -20.65 -6.65
C LYS A 476 12.99 -19.55 -5.76
N LYS A 477 14.25 -19.67 -5.39
CA LYS A 477 14.98 -18.64 -4.60
C LYS A 477 15.46 -17.44 -5.43
N GLY A 478 15.04 -17.32 -6.72
CA GLY A 478 15.29 -16.14 -7.54
C GLY A 478 16.43 -16.27 -8.55
N LYS A 479 17.02 -17.47 -8.74
CA LYS A 479 17.93 -17.70 -9.86
C LYS A 479 17.20 -17.58 -11.20
N CYS A 480 15.90 -17.93 -11.26
CA CYS A 480 15.01 -17.47 -12.32
C CYS A 480 14.58 -16.04 -12.02
N THR A 481 15.03 -15.08 -12.81
CA THR A 481 14.72 -13.65 -12.62
C THR A 481 13.37 -13.25 -13.22
N GLU A 482 12.58 -14.21 -13.71
CA GLU A 482 11.27 -13.95 -14.35
C GLU A 482 11.34 -12.87 -15.44
N CYS A 483 12.43 -12.85 -16.21
CA CYS A 483 12.71 -11.82 -17.23
C CYS A 483 11.94 -12.01 -18.53
N LEU A 484 11.12 -13.07 -18.64
CA LEU A 484 10.24 -13.42 -19.77
C LEU A 484 10.97 -13.67 -21.12
N ALA A 485 12.30 -13.67 -21.14
CA ALA A 485 13.05 -13.78 -22.39
C ALA A 485 12.80 -15.10 -23.11
N CYS A 486 12.80 -16.23 -22.39
CA CYS A 486 12.58 -17.56 -22.96
C CYS A 486 11.15 -17.73 -23.49
N GLU A 487 10.14 -17.21 -22.79
CA GLU A 487 8.74 -17.26 -23.23
C GLU A 487 8.53 -16.41 -24.51
N ILE A 488 8.98 -15.15 -24.50
CA ILE A 488 8.86 -14.25 -25.66
C ILE A 488 9.61 -14.81 -26.86
N PHE A 489 10.82 -15.32 -26.65
CA PHE A 489 11.57 -15.95 -27.76
C PHE A 489 10.80 -17.14 -28.35
N CYS A 490 10.34 -18.06 -27.49
CA CYS A 490 9.61 -19.25 -27.92
C CYS A 490 8.30 -18.89 -28.64
N LYS A 491 7.57 -17.91 -28.12
CA LYS A 491 6.28 -17.46 -28.66
C LYS A 491 6.40 -16.87 -30.06
N PHE A 492 7.40 -16.04 -30.30
CA PHE A 492 7.49 -15.26 -31.55
C PHE A 492 8.40 -15.86 -32.60
N HIS A 493 9.35 -16.69 -32.23
CA HIS A 493 10.36 -17.23 -33.17
C HIS A 493 10.28 -18.75 -33.32
N GLU A 494 9.50 -19.44 -32.45
CA GLU A 494 9.44 -20.90 -32.46
C GLU A 494 8.02 -21.43 -32.23
N GLN A 495 7.80 -22.32 -31.28
CA GLN A 495 6.61 -23.17 -31.18
C GLN A 495 5.57 -22.70 -30.15
N ASP A 496 5.78 -21.59 -29.49
CA ASP A 496 4.93 -21.11 -28.35
C ASP A 496 4.69 -22.24 -27.31
N ALA A 497 5.79 -22.81 -26.83
CA ALA A 497 5.79 -23.95 -25.93
C ALA A 497 6.09 -23.58 -24.47
N ILE A 498 6.50 -22.33 -24.20
CA ILE A 498 6.87 -21.86 -22.85
C ILE A 498 5.81 -20.92 -22.30
N PHE A 499 5.41 -21.20 -21.07
CA PHE A 499 4.41 -20.44 -20.32
C PHE A 499 5.01 -19.97 -18.99
N ILE A 500 5.08 -18.67 -18.75
CA ILE A 500 5.45 -18.10 -17.46
C ILE A 500 4.20 -17.57 -16.80
N LEU A 501 3.71 -18.30 -15.80
CA LEU A 501 2.50 -17.97 -15.06
C LEU A 501 2.85 -17.04 -13.91
N LEU A 502 2.28 -15.85 -13.90
CA LEU A 502 2.54 -14.80 -12.91
C LEU A 502 1.21 -14.38 -12.25
N PRO A 503 0.69 -15.15 -11.30
CA PRO A 503 -0.61 -14.91 -10.72
C PRO A 503 -0.67 -13.57 -9.95
N ILE A 504 -1.87 -12.98 -9.93
CA ILE A 504 -2.20 -11.79 -9.15
C ILE A 504 -3.44 -12.16 -8.30
N PRO A 505 -3.23 -12.55 -7.03
CA PRO A 505 -4.33 -13.02 -6.18
C PRO A 505 -5.44 -11.97 -6.01
N GLY A 506 -6.68 -12.35 -6.28
CA GLY A 506 -7.87 -11.48 -6.18
C GLY A 506 -8.21 -10.69 -7.45
N LEU A 507 -7.31 -10.62 -8.45
CA LEU A 507 -7.57 -9.81 -9.65
C LEU A 507 -8.69 -10.40 -10.53
N ARG A 508 -8.82 -11.71 -10.58
CA ARG A 508 -9.90 -12.39 -11.33
C ARG A 508 -11.27 -12.03 -10.78
N GLU A 509 -11.43 -12.13 -9.47
CA GLU A 509 -12.66 -11.81 -8.77
C GLU A 509 -13.02 -10.33 -8.93
N TYR A 510 -12.04 -9.44 -8.80
CA TYR A 510 -12.21 -8.02 -9.03
C TYR A 510 -12.72 -7.72 -10.46
N ARG A 511 -12.07 -8.27 -11.48
CA ARG A 511 -12.50 -8.07 -12.88
C ARG A 511 -13.90 -8.58 -13.15
N ASN A 512 -14.26 -9.73 -12.61
CA ASN A 512 -15.63 -10.24 -12.74
C ASN A 512 -16.65 -9.28 -12.15
N LYS A 513 -16.35 -8.64 -11.02
CA LYS A 513 -17.20 -7.58 -10.44
C LYS A 513 -17.27 -6.34 -11.33
N VAL A 514 -16.14 -5.91 -11.91
CA VAL A 514 -16.10 -4.77 -12.86
C VAL A 514 -16.99 -5.04 -14.06
N ILE A 515 -16.84 -6.22 -14.68
CA ILE A 515 -17.62 -6.63 -15.86
C ILE A 515 -19.11 -6.72 -15.53
N ALA A 516 -19.46 -7.16 -14.32
CA ALA A 516 -20.84 -7.21 -13.83
C ALA A 516 -21.41 -5.84 -13.40
N GLY A 517 -20.62 -4.75 -13.48
CA GLY A 517 -21.02 -3.43 -12.99
C GLY A 517 -21.13 -3.33 -11.46
N GLN A 518 -20.48 -4.24 -10.73
CA GLN A 518 -20.55 -4.34 -9.26
C GLN A 518 -19.30 -3.78 -8.55
N ALA A 519 -18.23 -3.53 -9.28
CA ALA A 519 -16.99 -2.92 -8.77
C ALA A 519 -16.65 -1.69 -9.62
N GLY A 520 -16.15 -0.71 -8.97
CA GLY A 520 -15.80 0.60 -9.44
C GLY A 520 -16.01 1.59 -8.30
N PRO A 521 -15.51 2.80 -8.36
CA PRO A 521 -15.81 3.78 -7.34
C PRO A 521 -17.34 3.96 -7.29
N LYS A 522 -17.92 3.60 -6.13
CA LYS A 522 -19.32 3.90 -5.87
C LYS A 522 -19.43 5.41 -5.71
N GLY A 523 -20.15 6.05 -6.64
CA GLY A 523 -20.47 7.46 -6.58
C GLY A 523 -21.25 7.85 -5.32
#